data_0137745924065951a125a4f03df01bfe
#
_entry.id   0137745924065951a125a4f03df01bfe
#
_cell.length_a   1.000
_cell.length_b   1.000
_cell.length_c   1.000
_cell.angle_alpha   90.00
_cell.angle_beta   90.00
_cell.angle_gamma   90.00
#
_symmetry.space_group_name_H-M   'P 1'
#
loop_
_entity.id
_entity.type
_entity.pdbx_description
1 polymer ?
#
loop_
_entity_poly.entity_id
_entity_poly.type
_entity_poly.pdbx_seq_one_letter_code
_entity_poly.pdbx_strand_id
1 'polypeptide(L)'
;MADSSKVKFKAVMLIDDNEIDNLINQKMIEAADITENIYTHTGAKSAIEFLKNLEKIEQVGNDILPEVIFLDIDMPLMDGFQFLEEFEKLTARTKDKCKIVMLTSSINPQDVNKSKNYQYVKKYINKPLSQENLENLSL
;
A
#
# COMPACT_ATOMS: atom_id res chain seq x y z
N MET A 1 22.34 12.39 13.42
CA MET A 1 21.06 13.06 13.23
C MET A 1 20.30 12.44 12.08
N ALA A 2 19.06 12.11 12.29
CA ALA A 2 18.27 11.53 11.23
C ALA A 2 18.10 12.55 10.11
N ASP A 3 18.33 12.12 8.89
CA ASP A 3 18.15 12.98 7.74
C ASP A 3 16.69 12.92 7.31
N SER A 4 15.93 13.95 7.68
CA SER A 4 14.51 14.01 7.39
C SER A 4 14.22 14.05 5.87
N SER A 5 15.23 14.36 5.05
CA SER A 5 15.05 14.37 3.60
C SER A 5 14.79 12.98 3.03
N LYS A 6 15.10 11.91 3.77
CA LYS A 6 14.83 10.54 3.35
C LYS A 6 13.38 10.13 3.52
N VAL A 7 12.66 10.80 4.41
CA VAL A 7 11.26 10.49 4.67
C VAL A 7 10.42 11.04 3.51
N LYS A 8 9.89 10.14 2.69
CA LYS A 8 9.07 10.49 1.54
C LYS A 8 7.58 10.50 1.86
N PHE A 9 7.17 9.67 2.79
CA PHE A 9 5.75 9.48 3.10
C PHE A 9 5.53 9.52 4.59
N LYS A 10 4.42 10.11 5.02
CA LYS A 10 4.08 10.15 6.44
C LYS A 10 3.63 8.79 6.94
N ALA A 11 2.95 8.04 6.12
CA ALA A 11 2.50 6.69 6.47
C ALA A 11 2.40 5.83 5.22
N VAL A 12 2.71 4.55 5.38
CA VAL A 12 2.50 3.54 4.34
C VAL A 12 1.73 2.37 4.94
N MET A 13 1.07 1.60 4.09
CA MET A 13 0.32 0.44 4.51
C MET A 13 0.82 -0.79 3.74
N LEU A 14 0.94 -1.90 4.45
CA LEU A 14 1.23 -3.21 3.85
C LEU A 14 0.02 -4.11 4.03
N ILE A 15 -0.43 -4.74 2.96
CA ILE A 15 -1.54 -5.70 3.00
C ILE A 15 -1.08 -7.00 2.36
N ASP A 16 -0.90 -8.04 3.17
CA ASP A 16 -0.46 -9.36 2.72
C ASP A 16 -0.94 -10.38 3.74
N ASP A 17 -1.60 -11.44 3.29
CA ASP A 17 -2.10 -12.48 4.19
C ASP A 17 -0.98 -13.35 4.78
N ASN A 18 0.21 -13.30 4.20
CA ASN A 18 1.37 -14.01 4.70
C ASN A 18 2.12 -13.15 5.71
N GLU A 19 2.10 -13.55 6.98
CA GLU A 19 2.74 -12.77 8.04
C GLU A 19 4.25 -12.64 7.85
N ILE A 20 4.88 -13.66 7.28
CA ILE A 20 6.33 -13.63 7.03
C ILE A 20 6.65 -12.61 5.94
N ASP A 21 5.86 -12.59 4.86
CA ASP A 21 6.05 -11.61 3.79
C ASP A 21 5.85 -10.19 4.31
N ASN A 22 4.82 -9.98 5.13
CA ASN A 22 4.60 -8.67 5.76
C ASN A 22 5.81 -8.26 6.61
N LEU A 23 6.34 -9.18 7.39
CA LEU A 23 7.49 -8.87 8.23
C LEU A 23 8.72 -8.51 7.39
N ILE A 24 8.99 -9.29 6.35
CA ILE A 24 10.13 -9.04 5.46
C ILE A 24 9.98 -7.66 4.81
N ASN A 25 8.81 -7.39 4.24
CA ASN A 25 8.57 -6.13 3.56
C ASN A 25 8.62 -4.95 4.53
N GLN A 26 8.09 -5.13 5.74
CA GLN A 26 8.17 -4.10 6.77
C GLN A 26 9.61 -3.77 7.11
N LYS A 27 10.45 -4.79 7.29
CA LYS A 27 11.86 -4.58 7.58
C LYS A 27 12.57 -3.85 6.46
N MET A 28 12.23 -4.16 5.22
CA MET A 28 12.81 -3.45 4.08
C MET A 28 12.41 -1.98 4.05
N ILE A 29 11.14 -1.69 4.36
CA ILE A 29 10.66 -0.31 4.41
C ILE A 29 11.34 0.45 5.54
N GLU A 30 11.47 -0.19 6.71
CA GLU A 30 12.17 0.43 7.85
C GLU A 30 13.61 0.75 7.50
N ALA A 31 14.30 -0.19 6.84
CA ALA A 31 15.69 0.01 6.46
C ALA A 31 15.86 1.12 5.43
N ALA A 32 14.88 1.32 4.56
CA ALA A 32 14.92 2.39 3.56
C ALA A 32 14.62 3.76 4.16
N ASP A 33 14.03 3.79 5.34
CA ASP A 33 13.73 5.03 6.09
C ASP A 33 12.90 6.03 5.29
N ILE A 34 11.89 5.53 4.58
CA ILE A 34 11.07 6.35 3.71
C ILE A 34 9.77 6.82 4.35
N THR A 35 9.43 6.31 5.53
CA THR A 35 8.19 6.67 6.20
C THR A 35 8.36 6.69 7.71
N GLU A 36 7.49 7.46 8.36
CA GLU A 36 7.45 7.53 9.83
C GLU A 36 6.55 6.45 10.43
N ASN A 37 5.56 5.98 9.67
CA ASN A 37 4.57 5.04 10.19
C ASN A 37 4.26 3.97 9.16
N ILE A 38 4.16 2.72 9.64
CA ILE A 38 3.80 1.58 8.80
C ILE A 38 2.59 0.90 9.42
N TYR A 39 1.51 0.79 8.63
CA TYR A 39 0.33 0.04 9.02
C TYR A 39 0.39 -1.32 8.33
N THR A 40 0.28 -2.41 9.07
CA THR A 40 0.28 -3.75 8.48
C THR A 40 -1.06 -4.42 8.69
N HIS A 41 -1.55 -5.07 7.64
CA HIS A 41 -2.80 -5.82 7.67
C HIS A 41 -2.59 -7.18 7.00
N THR A 42 -3.21 -8.20 7.56
CA THR A 42 -3.13 -9.55 7.02
C THR A 42 -4.34 -9.91 6.16
N GLY A 43 -5.24 -8.95 5.93
CA GLY A 43 -6.40 -9.17 5.09
C GLY A 43 -6.91 -7.89 4.48
N ALA A 44 -7.47 -8.01 3.27
CA ALA A 44 -8.00 -6.86 2.56
C ALA A 44 -9.19 -6.24 3.28
N LYS A 45 -10.04 -7.07 3.88
CA LYS A 45 -11.23 -6.57 4.56
C LYS A 45 -10.87 -5.68 5.75
N SER A 46 -9.92 -6.13 6.58
CA SER A 46 -9.50 -5.32 7.73
C SER A 46 -8.84 -4.02 7.28
N ALA A 47 -8.10 -4.06 6.18
CA ALA A 47 -7.47 -2.85 5.63
C ALA A 47 -8.53 -1.85 5.15
N ILE A 48 -9.56 -2.31 4.47
CA ILE A 48 -10.65 -1.44 4.01
C ILE A 48 -11.38 -0.84 5.20
N GLU A 49 -11.67 -1.63 6.22
CA GLU A 49 -12.33 -1.12 7.42
C GLU A 49 -11.49 -0.07 8.14
N PHE A 50 -10.17 -0.31 8.19
CA PHE A 50 -9.25 0.65 8.77
C PHE A 50 -9.29 1.98 8.00
N LEU A 51 -9.24 1.93 6.67
CA LEU A 51 -9.32 3.13 5.84
C LEU A 51 -10.65 3.87 6.04
N LYS A 52 -11.76 3.13 6.12
CA LYS A 52 -13.06 3.74 6.39
C LYS A 52 -13.08 4.46 7.74
N ASN A 53 -12.45 3.87 8.75
CA ASN A 53 -12.35 4.50 10.07
C ASN A 53 -11.50 5.76 10.02
N LEU A 54 -10.40 5.74 9.28
CA LEU A 54 -9.57 6.92 9.11
C LEU A 54 -10.33 8.06 8.42
N GLU A 55 -11.19 7.73 7.46
CA GLU A 55 -12.01 8.73 6.80
C GLU A 55 -12.93 9.46 7.77
N LYS A 56 -13.41 8.76 8.79
CA LYS A 56 -14.30 9.35 9.79
C LYS A 56 -13.61 10.36 10.69
N ILE A 57 -12.30 10.21 10.89
CA ILE A 57 -11.54 11.12 11.74
C ILE A 57 -10.71 12.11 10.95
N GLU A 58 -10.85 12.16 9.64
CA GLU A 58 -10.03 13.04 8.80
C GLU A 58 -10.25 14.51 9.05
N GLN A 59 -11.37 14.89 9.68
CA GLN A 59 -11.62 16.29 10.05
C GLN A 59 -10.55 16.85 10.96
N VAL A 60 -9.81 15.97 11.62
CA VAL A 60 -8.74 16.34 12.56
C VAL A 60 -7.41 16.49 11.84
N GLY A 61 -7.28 15.96 10.62
CA GLY A 61 -6.06 16.09 9.83
C GLY A 61 -5.95 14.96 8.82
N ASN A 62 -5.23 15.21 7.71
CA ASN A 62 -5.08 14.23 6.63
C ASN A 62 -3.86 13.35 6.78
N ASP A 63 -3.03 13.62 7.78
CA ASP A 63 -1.70 13.02 7.85
C ASP A 63 -1.73 11.57 8.30
N ILE A 64 -2.90 11.07 8.69
CA ILE A 64 -3.06 9.70 9.15
C ILE A 64 -3.34 8.71 8.02
N LEU A 65 -3.81 9.19 6.85
CA LEU A 65 -4.03 8.31 5.71
C LEU A 65 -2.70 7.84 5.13
N PRO A 66 -2.57 6.56 4.77
CA PRO A 66 -1.35 6.09 4.12
C PRO A 66 -1.21 6.71 2.74
N GLU A 67 -0.03 7.22 2.43
CA GLU A 67 0.23 7.78 1.11
C GLU A 67 0.54 6.69 0.09
N VAL A 68 1.05 5.55 0.55
CA VAL A 68 1.34 4.39 -0.30
C VAL A 68 0.75 3.16 0.35
N ILE A 69 0.07 2.35 -0.45
CA ILE A 69 -0.46 1.05 -0.03
C ILE A 69 0.23 -0.02 -0.87
N PHE A 70 1.02 -0.88 -0.21
CA PHE A 70 1.62 -2.04 -0.85
C PHE A 70 0.64 -3.20 -0.69
N LEU A 71 0.09 -3.68 -1.79
CA LEU A 71 -1.04 -4.60 -1.81
C LEU A 71 -0.66 -5.92 -2.49
N ASP A 72 -0.69 -7.01 -1.74
CA ASP A 72 -0.52 -8.34 -2.31
C ASP A 72 -1.76 -8.70 -3.15
N ILE A 73 -1.53 -9.23 -4.35
CA ILE A 73 -2.61 -9.62 -5.24
C ILE A 73 -3.22 -10.95 -4.81
N ASP A 74 -2.38 -11.89 -4.41
CA ASP A 74 -2.79 -13.29 -4.18
C ASP A 74 -3.15 -13.52 -2.71
N MET A 75 -4.35 -13.10 -2.30
CA MET A 75 -4.84 -13.32 -0.95
C MET A 75 -6.10 -14.18 -1.00
N PRO A 76 -6.29 -15.10 -0.04
CA PRO A 76 -7.55 -15.84 0.06
C PRO A 76 -8.67 -14.92 0.52
N LEU A 77 -9.91 -15.34 0.32
CA LEU A 77 -11.14 -14.65 0.71
C LEU A 77 -11.38 -13.37 -0.08
N MET A 78 -10.48 -12.39 -0.01
CA MET A 78 -10.57 -11.17 -0.78
C MET A 78 -9.19 -10.86 -1.35
N ASP A 79 -9.03 -11.03 -2.66
CA ASP A 79 -7.75 -10.79 -3.32
C ASP A 79 -7.52 -9.29 -3.57
N GLY A 80 -6.35 -8.97 -4.16
CA GLY A 80 -5.98 -7.59 -4.40
C GLY A 80 -6.97 -6.84 -5.29
N PHE A 81 -7.54 -7.49 -6.30
CA PHE A 81 -8.49 -6.81 -7.18
C PHE A 81 -9.83 -6.58 -6.51
N GLN A 82 -10.25 -7.49 -5.65
CA GLN A 82 -11.46 -7.27 -4.85
C GLN A 82 -11.24 -6.12 -3.87
N PHE A 83 -10.02 -6.00 -3.32
CA PHE A 83 -9.67 -4.84 -2.51
C PHE A 83 -9.82 -3.54 -3.33
N LEU A 84 -9.33 -3.53 -4.57
CA LEU A 84 -9.45 -2.35 -5.43
C LEU A 84 -10.89 -1.96 -5.67
N GLU A 85 -11.78 -2.94 -5.86
CA GLU A 85 -13.20 -2.66 -6.04
C GLU A 85 -13.80 -1.99 -4.80
N GLU A 86 -13.43 -2.45 -3.61
CA GLU A 86 -13.90 -1.84 -2.36
C GLU A 86 -13.26 -0.47 -2.13
N PHE A 87 -11.98 -0.35 -2.48
CA PHE A 87 -11.27 0.92 -2.37
C PHE A 87 -11.91 2.00 -3.26
N GLU A 88 -12.39 1.60 -4.43
CA GLU A 88 -13.05 2.51 -5.38
C GLU A 88 -14.28 3.18 -4.76
N LYS A 89 -14.90 2.54 -3.79
CA LYS A 89 -16.08 3.07 -3.11
C LYS A 89 -15.74 4.09 -2.02
N LEU A 90 -14.47 4.26 -1.70
CA LEU A 90 -14.04 5.23 -0.69
C LEU A 90 -14.14 6.65 -1.24
N THR A 91 -13.95 7.64 -0.36
CA THR A 91 -14.07 9.04 -0.78
C THR A 91 -13.03 9.41 -1.83
N ALA A 92 -13.34 10.41 -2.64
CA ALA A 92 -12.41 10.91 -3.65
C ALA A 92 -11.09 11.36 -3.02
N ARG A 93 -11.16 11.94 -1.83
CA ARG A 93 -9.99 12.40 -1.09
C ARG A 93 -9.05 11.27 -0.74
N THR A 94 -9.59 10.15 -0.24
CA THR A 94 -8.80 8.97 0.07
C THR A 94 -8.15 8.42 -1.20
N LYS A 95 -8.90 8.33 -2.29
CA LYS A 95 -8.39 7.81 -3.55
C LYS A 95 -7.30 8.69 -4.14
N ASP A 96 -7.39 10.00 -3.93
CA ASP A 96 -6.35 10.93 -4.39
C ASP A 96 -5.09 10.82 -3.54
N LYS A 97 -5.25 10.64 -2.26
CA LYS A 97 -4.12 10.60 -1.32
C LYS A 97 -3.35 9.30 -1.38
N CYS A 98 -4.05 8.18 -1.44
CA CYS A 98 -3.44 6.86 -1.36
C CYS A 98 -3.07 6.35 -2.74
N LYS A 99 -1.77 6.12 -2.96
CA LYS A 99 -1.27 5.49 -4.19
C LYS A 99 -1.03 4.02 -3.90
N ILE A 100 -1.41 3.16 -4.83
CA ILE A 100 -1.32 1.72 -4.63
C ILE A 100 -0.19 1.13 -5.47
N VAL A 101 0.63 0.32 -4.82
CA VAL A 101 1.68 -0.47 -5.46
C VAL A 101 1.30 -1.93 -5.28
N MET A 102 1.05 -2.62 -6.39
CA MET A 102 0.68 -4.03 -6.36
C MET A 102 1.93 -4.89 -6.16
N LEU A 103 1.84 -5.83 -5.24
CA LEU A 103 2.92 -6.79 -4.99
C LEU A 103 2.47 -8.17 -5.44
N THR A 104 3.38 -8.91 -6.05
CA THR A 104 3.06 -10.28 -6.49
C THR A 104 4.32 -11.13 -6.48
N SER A 105 4.18 -12.43 -6.28
CA SER A 105 5.30 -13.35 -6.41
C SER A 105 5.63 -13.65 -7.87
N SER A 106 4.70 -13.31 -8.79
CA SER A 106 4.90 -13.56 -10.22
C SER A 106 4.07 -12.55 -11.01
N ILE A 107 4.73 -11.64 -11.72
CA ILE A 107 4.03 -10.64 -12.52
C ILE A 107 3.34 -11.31 -13.71
N ASN A 108 2.04 -11.10 -13.81
CA ASN A 108 1.19 -11.64 -14.87
C ASN A 108 0.70 -10.48 -15.74
N PRO A 109 0.95 -10.51 -17.07
CA PRO A 109 0.51 -9.42 -17.95
C PRO A 109 -0.99 -9.14 -17.90
N GLN A 110 -1.81 -10.16 -17.68
CA GLN A 110 -3.26 -9.97 -17.57
C GLN A 110 -3.62 -9.15 -16.33
N ASP A 111 -2.93 -9.40 -15.22
CA ASP A 111 -3.13 -8.65 -13.99
C ASP A 111 -2.67 -7.21 -14.17
N VAL A 112 -1.55 -6.98 -14.84
CA VAL A 112 -1.06 -5.63 -15.13
C VAL A 112 -2.09 -4.86 -15.96
N ASN A 113 -2.64 -5.50 -17.01
CA ASN A 113 -3.65 -4.86 -17.84
C ASN A 113 -4.92 -4.54 -17.05
N LYS A 114 -5.34 -5.45 -16.19
CA LYS A 114 -6.53 -5.25 -15.35
C LYS A 114 -6.33 -4.08 -14.40
N SER A 115 -5.13 -3.92 -13.85
CA SER A 115 -4.84 -2.84 -12.91
C SER A 115 -4.88 -1.46 -13.57
N LYS A 116 -4.71 -1.39 -14.88
CA LYS A 116 -4.75 -0.11 -15.61
C LYS A 116 -6.12 0.56 -15.56
N ASN A 117 -7.16 -0.17 -15.17
CA ASN A 117 -8.49 0.40 -14.99
C ASN A 117 -8.58 1.25 -13.71
N TYR A 118 -7.56 1.22 -12.86
CA TYR A 118 -7.54 1.94 -11.59
C TYR A 118 -6.43 2.98 -11.62
N GLN A 119 -6.79 4.26 -11.62
CA GLN A 119 -5.83 5.36 -11.77
C GLN A 119 -4.84 5.45 -10.60
N TYR A 120 -5.26 5.01 -9.42
CA TYR A 120 -4.44 5.09 -8.21
C TYR A 120 -3.43 3.94 -8.10
N VAL A 121 -3.51 2.93 -8.97
CA VAL A 121 -2.48 1.88 -9.03
C VAL A 121 -1.33 2.41 -9.86
N LYS A 122 -0.17 2.59 -9.23
CA LYS A 122 0.97 3.27 -9.85
C LYS A 122 2.09 2.33 -10.27
N LYS A 123 2.24 1.21 -9.60
CA LYS A 123 3.33 0.28 -9.89
C LYS A 123 2.97 -1.16 -9.59
N TYR A 124 3.71 -2.05 -10.21
CA TYR A 124 3.70 -3.50 -9.96
C TYR A 124 5.12 -3.90 -9.59
N ILE A 125 5.29 -4.60 -8.49
CA ILE A 125 6.60 -5.02 -8.00
C ILE A 125 6.55 -6.48 -7.61
N ASN A 126 7.60 -7.22 -8.02
CA ASN A 126 7.79 -8.60 -7.54
C ASN A 126 8.20 -8.60 -6.08
N LYS A 127 7.58 -9.47 -5.29
CA LYS A 127 7.99 -9.68 -3.91
C LYS A 127 9.33 -10.42 -3.85
N PRO A 128 10.15 -10.19 -2.82
CA PRO A 128 9.97 -9.19 -1.76
C PRO A 128 10.38 -7.79 -2.23
N LEU A 129 9.94 -6.78 -1.51
CA LEU A 129 10.41 -5.42 -1.75
C LEU A 129 11.92 -5.36 -1.56
N SER A 130 12.60 -4.60 -2.42
CA SER A 130 14.04 -4.40 -2.29
C SER A 130 14.33 -2.95 -1.93
N GLN A 131 15.55 -2.68 -1.47
CA GLN A 131 15.97 -1.30 -1.22
C GLN A 131 15.89 -0.48 -2.50
N GLU A 132 16.29 -1.07 -3.62
CA GLU A 132 16.23 -0.39 -4.91
C GLU A 132 14.80 -0.02 -5.29
N ASN A 133 13.84 -0.93 -5.09
CA ASN A 133 12.43 -0.63 -5.34
C ASN A 133 11.98 0.58 -4.54
N LEU A 134 12.38 0.63 -3.26
CA LEU A 134 11.93 1.68 -2.34
C LEU A 134 12.63 3.01 -2.61
N GLU A 135 13.92 2.98 -2.94
CA GLU A 135 14.66 4.19 -3.26
C GLU A 135 14.17 4.84 -4.54
N ASN A 136 13.74 4.04 -5.52
CA ASN A 136 13.28 4.52 -6.81
C ASN A 136 11.77 4.70 -6.87
N LEU A 137 11.09 4.63 -5.74
CA LEU A 137 9.64 4.76 -5.68
C LEU A 137 9.25 6.21 -5.93
N SER A 138 8.72 6.45 -7.12
CA SER A 138 8.26 7.77 -7.55
C SER A 138 6.79 7.64 -7.96
N LEU A 139 5.90 8.27 -7.23
CA LEU A 139 4.46 8.10 -7.39
C LEU A 139 3.71 9.40 -7.64
#